data_427b90e63996c5c1038f9385e004a76b
#
_entry.id   427b90e63996c5c1038f9385e004a76b
#
_cell.length_a   1.000
_cell.length_b   1.000
_cell.length_c   1.000
_cell.angle_alpha   90.00
_cell.angle_beta   90.00
_cell.angle_gamma   90.00
#
_symmetry.space_group_name_H-M   'P 1'
#
loop_
_entity.id
_entity.type
_entity.pdbx_description
1 polymer ?
#
loop_
_entity_poly.entity_id
_entity_poly.type
_entity_poly.pdbx_seq_one_letter_code
_entity_poly.pdbx_strand_id
1 'polypeptide(L)'
;MARSAAKNPRLARLTKLCLALPEATVELHGSHATFRIRKKVFCYFLDNHHGDGIVAVTCKAGPGDNTVLAAAQPDRFYLPAYIGPRGWVALRLDIGEVDWDEVNELLVGSYRLTAPRRLGAMVRITGH
;
A
#
# COMPACT_ATOMS: atom_id res chain seq x y z
N MET A 1 -8.16 15.54 -18.47
CA MET A 1 -9.15 14.88 -17.63
C MET A 1 -8.50 13.93 -16.63
N ALA A 2 -8.85 14.04 -15.39
CA ALA A 2 -8.31 13.13 -14.38
C ALA A 2 -8.80 11.72 -14.66
N ARG A 3 -7.88 10.75 -14.60
CA ARG A 3 -8.22 9.35 -14.77
C ARG A 3 -9.00 8.88 -13.54
N SER A 4 -10.12 8.21 -13.76
CA SER A 4 -10.86 7.61 -12.66
C SER A 4 -10.03 6.50 -12.02
N ALA A 5 -10.05 6.41 -10.68
CA ALA A 5 -9.36 5.34 -9.97
C ALA A 5 -9.83 3.97 -10.45
N ALA A 6 -11.14 3.81 -10.71
CA ALA A 6 -11.70 2.55 -11.17
C ALA A 6 -11.14 2.07 -12.52
N LYS A 7 -10.56 2.97 -13.31
CA LYS A 7 -10.00 2.63 -14.63
C LYS A 7 -8.49 2.48 -14.62
N ASN A 8 -7.84 2.66 -13.47
CA ASN A 8 -6.39 2.53 -13.36
C ASN A 8 -6.01 1.06 -13.20
N PRO A 9 -5.25 0.47 -14.15
CA PRO A 9 -4.90 -0.97 -14.06
C PRO A 9 -4.09 -1.31 -12.81
N ARG A 10 -3.21 -0.41 -12.37
CA ARG A 10 -2.42 -0.64 -11.16
C ARG A 10 -3.31 -0.66 -9.93
N LEU A 11 -4.24 0.28 -9.85
CA LEU A 11 -5.19 0.32 -8.75
C LEU A 11 -6.12 -0.89 -8.78
N ALA A 12 -6.57 -1.31 -9.96
CA ALA A 12 -7.43 -2.49 -10.08
C ALA A 12 -6.73 -3.74 -9.53
N ARG A 13 -5.45 -3.91 -9.84
CA ARG A 13 -4.67 -5.04 -9.34
C ARG A 13 -4.47 -4.97 -7.85
N LEU A 14 -4.11 -3.79 -7.33
CA LEU A 14 -3.95 -3.59 -5.90
C LEU A 14 -5.26 -3.83 -5.15
N THR A 15 -6.36 -3.33 -5.69
CA THR A 15 -7.68 -3.51 -5.08
C THR A 15 -8.01 -5.00 -4.95
N LYS A 16 -7.74 -5.78 -5.99
CA LYS A 16 -7.98 -7.21 -5.94
C LYS A 16 -7.19 -7.89 -4.83
N LEU A 17 -5.92 -7.51 -4.68
CA LEU A 17 -5.07 -8.05 -3.61
C LEU A 17 -5.58 -7.66 -2.22
N CYS A 18 -5.92 -6.39 -2.05
CA CYS A 18 -6.40 -5.90 -0.74
C CYS A 18 -7.74 -6.51 -0.35
N LEU A 19 -8.68 -6.60 -1.29
CA LEU A 19 -10.01 -7.11 -0.99
C LEU A 19 -10.04 -8.63 -0.82
N ALA A 20 -8.95 -9.32 -1.13
CA ALA A 20 -8.79 -10.73 -0.80
C ALA A 20 -8.51 -10.93 0.70
N LEU A 21 -8.15 -9.87 1.42
CA LEU A 21 -7.88 -9.95 2.86
C LEU A 21 -9.20 -9.86 3.65
N PRO A 22 -9.30 -10.61 4.78
CA PRO A 22 -10.57 -10.67 5.52
C PRO A 22 -11.10 -9.29 5.94
N GLU A 23 -12.36 -9.02 5.62
CA GLU A 23 -13.08 -7.80 5.98
C GLU A 23 -12.48 -6.50 5.44
N ALA A 24 -11.56 -6.58 4.49
CA ALA A 24 -10.97 -5.38 3.92
C ALA A 24 -11.96 -4.65 3.02
N THR A 25 -11.92 -3.32 3.07
CA THR A 25 -12.78 -2.45 2.26
C THR A 25 -11.94 -1.42 1.51
N VAL A 26 -12.53 -0.81 0.49
CA VAL A 26 -11.89 0.24 -0.29
C VAL A 26 -12.79 1.45 -0.41
N GLU A 27 -12.19 2.62 -0.35
CA GLU A 27 -12.86 3.89 -0.58
C GLU A 27 -12.08 4.65 -1.65
N LEU A 28 -12.75 5.02 -2.74
CA LEU A 28 -12.10 5.72 -3.85
C LEU A 28 -12.27 7.22 -3.70
N HIS A 29 -11.18 7.98 -3.99
CA HIS A 29 -11.14 9.43 -3.91
C HIS A 29 -10.48 9.95 -5.19
N GLY A 30 -11.25 10.17 -6.25
CA GLY A 30 -10.70 10.57 -7.54
C GLY A 30 -9.75 9.49 -8.06
N SER A 31 -8.46 9.82 -8.18
CA SER A 31 -7.43 8.87 -8.61
C SER A 31 -6.77 8.12 -7.46
N HIS A 32 -7.17 8.40 -6.22
CA HIS A 32 -6.59 7.79 -5.02
C HIS A 32 -7.54 6.77 -4.42
N ALA A 33 -7.01 5.89 -3.56
CA ALA A 33 -7.83 4.93 -2.84
C ALA A 33 -7.29 4.72 -1.43
N THR A 34 -8.21 4.45 -0.51
CA THR A 34 -7.91 4.13 0.88
C THR A 34 -8.46 2.75 1.19
N PHE A 35 -7.61 1.87 1.69
CA PHE A 35 -8.00 0.51 2.05
C PHE A 35 -8.00 0.38 3.56
N ARG A 36 -9.12 -0.12 4.10
CA ARG A 36 -9.31 -0.24 5.54
C ARG A 36 -9.64 -1.67 5.94
N ILE A 37 -9.24 -1.99 7.18
CA ILE A 37 -9.76 -3.13 7.90
C ILE A 37 -10.52 -2.57 9.09
N ARG A 38 -11.84 -2.76 9.07
CA ARG A 38 -12.75 -2.10 9.99
C ARG A 38 -12.59 -0.58 9.85
N LYS A 39 -12.21 0.14 10.89
CA LYS A 39 -12.07 1.60 10.82
C LYS A 39 -10.65 2.07 10.61
N LYS A 40 -9.70 1.13 10.48
CA LYS A 40 -8.28 1.47 10.41
C LYS A 40 -7.73 1.31 9.02
N VAL A 41 -6.97 2.30 8.55
CA VAL A 41 -6.33 2.26 7.24
C VAL A 41 -5.08 1.38 7.32
N PHE A 42 -4.93 0.47 6.34
CA PHE A 42 -3.71 -0.32 6.22
C PHE A 42 -2.98 -0.10 4.90
N CYS A 43 -3.60 0.59 3.95
CA CYS A 43 -2.97 0.82 2.65
C CYS A 43 -3.60 2.02 1.96
N TYR A 44 -2.76 2.81 1.28
CA TYR A 44 -3.21 3.88 0.39
C TYR A 44 -2.67 3.63 -1.01
N PHE A 45 -3.47 3.97 -2.01
CA PHE A 45 -2.99 4.12 -3.39
C PHE A 45 -2.98 5.60 -3.72
N LEU A 46 -1.82 6.12 -4.13
CA LEU A 46 -1.64 7.53 -4.43
C LEU A 46 -1.19 7.69 -5.88
N ASP A 47 -1.84 8.61 -6.60
CA ASP A 47 -1.51 8.92 -7.98
C ASP A 47 -1.41 10.43 -8.10
N ASN A 48 -0.20 10.93 -8.28
CA ASN A 48 0.08 12.37 -8.37
C ASN A 48 -0.39 13.12 -7.13
N HIS A 49 -0.16 12.55 -5.95
CA HIS A 49 -0.55 13.14 -4.68
C HIS A 49 0.24 14.43 -4.45
N HIS A 50 -0.47 15.52 -4.20
CA HIS A 50 0.13 16.87 -4.06
C HIS A 50 0.93 17.29 -5.30
N GLY A 51 0.63 16.76 -6.47
CA GLY A 51 1.29 17.16 -7.71
C GLY A 51 2.71 16.60 -7.87
N ASP A 52 3.05 15.53 -7.14
CA ASP A 52 4.40 14.95 -7.20
C ASP A 52 4.68 14.10 -8.44
N GLY A 53 3.66 13.75 -9.21
CA GLY A 53 3.81 12.93 -10.41
C GLY A 53 4.10 11.46 -10.15
N ILE A 54 4.00 11.01 -8.92
CA ILE A 54 4.35 9.64 -8.52
C ILE A 54 3.09 8.79 -8.36
N VAL A 55 3.18 7.54 -8.80
CA VAL A 55 2.15 6.52 -8.52
C VAL A 55 2.77 5.56 -7.50
N ALA A 56 2.13 5.40 -6.36
CA ALA A 56 2.69 4.61 -5.26
C ALA A 56 1.62 3.91 -4.44
N VAL A 57 2.03 2.78 -3.85
CA VAL A 57 1.28 2.12 -2.79
C VAL A 57 1.99 2.45 -1.47
N THR A 58 1.22 2.83 -0.46
CA THR A 58 1.77 3.24 0.84
C THR A 58 1.21 2.32 1.91
N CYS A 59 2.11 1.68 2.64
CA CYS A 59 1.77 0.67 3.64
C CYS A 59 2.53 0.92 4.94
N LYS A 60 1.97 0.43 6.05
CA LYS A 60 2.64 0.46 7.34
C LYS A 60 3.65 -0.69 7.40
N ALA A 61 4.87 -0.39 7.81
CA ALA A 61 5.94 -1.38 7.96
C ALA A 61 6.22 -1.64 9.43
N GLY A 62 6.97 -2.69 9.73
CA GLY A 62 7.42 -2.96 11.09
C GLY A 62 8.35 -1.87 11.60
N PRO A 63 8.58 -1.80 12.92
CA PRO A 63 9.41 -0.74 13.49
C PRO A 63 10.79 -0.64 12.82
N GLY A 64 11.10 0.52 12.28
CA GLY A 64 12.37 0.78 11.61
C GLY A 64 12.50 0.25 10.20
N ASP A 65 11.60 -0.62 9.74
CA ASP A 65 11.71 -1.23 8.43
C ASP A 65 11.52 -0.22 7.30
N ASN A 66 10.69 0.80 7.50
CA ASN A 66 10.46 1.83 6.49
C ASN A 66 11.73 2.61 6.17
N THR A 67 12.51 2.97 7.18
CA THR A 67 13.76 3.70 6.96
C THR A 67 14.81 2.82 6.30
N VAL A 68 14.85 1.54 6.65
CA VAL A 68 15.76 0.58 6.03
C VAL A 68 15.46 0.42 4.54
N LEU A 69 14.20 0.25 4.19
CA LEU A 69 13.78 0.11 2.79
C LEU A 69 14.11 1.37 1.98
N ALA A 70 13.78 2.55 2.51
CA ALA A 70 14.03 3.81 1.82
C ALA A 70 15.52 4.07 1.64
N ALA A 71 16.35 3.70 2.62
CA ALA A 71 17.79 3.86 2.54
C ALA A 71 18.42 2.86 1.56
N ALA A 72 17.95 1.62 1.55
CA ALA A 72 18.50 0.56 0.70
C ALA A 72 18.11 0.72 -0.77
N GLN A 73 16.89 1.21 -1.04
CA GLN A 73 16.37 1.33 -2.40
C GLN A 73 15.65 2.66 -2.59
N PRO A 74 16.40 3.79 -2.56
CA PRO A 74 15.79 5.12 -2.60
C PRO A 74 15.08 5.45 -3.91
N ASP A 75 15.37 4.72 -4.99
CA ASP A 75 14.68 4.91 -6.26
C ASP A 75 13.28 4.30 -6.26
N ARG A 76 13.02 3.35 -5.37
CA ARG A 76 11.77 2.60 -5.35
C ARG A 76 10.92 2.90 -4.13
N PHE A 77 11.55 3.11 -2.97
CA PHE A 77 10.87 3.36 -1.71
C PHE A 77 11.17 4.76 -1.20
N TYR A 78 10.15 5.39 -0.61
CA TYR A 78 10.37 6.67 0.06
C TYR A 78 9.49 6.76 1.30
N LEU A 79 9.83 7.71 2.18
CA LEU A 79 9.06 7.95 3.39
C LEU A 79 7.98 8.98 3.08
N PRO A 80 6.70 8.61 3.19
CA PRO A 80 5.63 9.55 2.89
C PRO A 80 5.59 10.68 3.94
N ALA A 81 5.17 11.87 3.48
CA ALA A 81 5.02 13.02 4.37
C ALA A 81 4.02 12.70 5.47
N TYR A 82 4.28 13.21 6.67
CA TYR A 82 3.42 13.13 7.87
C TYR A 82 3.30 11.73 8.46
N ILE A 83 3.14 10.68 7.68
CA ILE A 83 2.96 9.32 8.19
C ILE A 83 4.24 8.48 8.15
N GLY A 84 5.29 8.96 7.46
CA GLY A 84 6.59 8.31 7.51
C GLY A 84 7.10 8.06 8.92
N PRO A 85 7.06 9.07 9.82
CA PRO A 85 7.50 8.88 11.21
C PRO A 85 6.69 7.85 12.00
N ARG A 86 5.50 7.49 11.50
CA ARG A 86 4.65 6.46 12.12
C ARG A 86 4.92 5.06 11.59
N GLY A 87 5.96 4.89 10.79
CA GLY A 87 6.35 3.59 10.26
C GLY A 87 5.84 3.27 8.87
N TRP A 88 5.23 4.24 8.18
CA TRP A 88 4.72 4.03 6.83
C TRP A 88 5.83 4.17 5.79
N VAL A 89 5.70 3.43 4.69
CA VAL A 89 6.63 3.49 3.56
C VAL A 89 5.82 3.48 2.27
N ALA A 90 6.32 4.20 1.27
CA ALA A 90 5.70 4.23 -0.05
C ALA A 90 6.59 3.46 -1.04
N LEU A 91 5.97 2.59 -1.82
CA LEU A 91 6.63 1.86 -2.91
C LEU A 91 6.10 2.42 -4.24
N ARG A 92 7.01 2.89 -5.07
CA ARG A 92 6.66 3.43 -6.38
C ARG A 92 6.20 2.32 -7.31
N LEU A 93 5.07 2.55 -7.97
CA LEU A 93 4.50 1.63 -8.97
C LEU A 93 4.73 2.14 -10.40
N ASP A 94 5.38 3.28 -10.55
CA ASP A 94 5.60 3.94 -11.83
C ASP A 94 7.02 3.82 -12.34
N ILE A 95 7.85 3.03 -11.68
CA ILE A 95 9.24 2.80 -12.09
C ILE A 95 9.41 1.34 -12.50
N GLY A 96 9.75 1.11 -13.78
CA GLY A 96 9.99 -0.22 -14.29
C GLY A 96 8.79 -1.13 -14.16
N GLU A 97 9.05 -2.41 -14.14
CA GLU A 97 8.02 -3.43 -13.99
C GLU A 97 7.70 -3.64 -12.52
N VAL A 98 6.40 -3.68 -12.19
CA VAL A 98 5.98 -3.86 -10.81
C VAL A 98 6.08 -5.33 -10.41
N ASP A 99 6.76 -5.60 -9.30
CA ASP A 99 6.76 -6.93 -8.69
C ASP A 99 5.56 -7.02 -7.76
N TRP A 100 4.49 -7.65 -8.24
CA TRP A 100 3.24 -7.73 -7.50
C TRP A 100 3.31 -8.68 -6.30
N ASP A 101 4.27 -9.60 -6.28
CA ASP A 101 4.52 -10.42 -5.10
C ASP A 101 5.08 -9.57 -3.97
N GLU A 102 5.99 -8.66 -4.31
CA GLU A 102 6.52 -7.70 -3.33
C GLU A 102 5.44 -6.77 -2.81
N VAL A 103 4.58 -6.27 -3.69
CA VAL A 103 3.43 -5.44 -3.28
C VAL A 103 2.54 -6.23 -2.33
N ASN A 104 2.25 -7.49 -2.65
CA ASN A 104 1.41 -8.32 -1.80
C ASN A 104 2.03 -8.53 -0.42
N GLU A 105 3.34 -8.77 -0.35
CA GLU A 105 4.03 -8.91 0.94
C GLU A 105 3.92 -7.64 1.78
N LEU A 106 4.07 -6.47 1.17
CA LEU A 106 3.95 -5.20 1.87
C LEU A 106 2.54 -5.00 2.43
N LEU A 107 1.52 -5.22 1.61
CA LEU A 107 0.14 -4.97 2.06
C LEU A 107 -0.32 -6.00 3.09
N VAL A 108 0.10 -7.27 2.97
CA VAL A 108 -0.20 -8.29 3.96
C VAL A 108 0.48 -7.94 5.30
N GLY A 109 1.74 -7.51 5.25
CA GLY A 109 2.45 -7.06 6.45
C GLY A 109 1.74 -5.91 7.14
N SER A 110 1.31 -4.92 6.36
CA SER A 110 0.57 -3.77 6.88
C SER A 110 -0.78 -4.18 7.46
N TYR A 111 -1.49 -5.06 6.77
CA TYR A 111 -2.77 -5.59 7.25
C TYR A 111 -2.59 -6.28 8.61
N ARG A 112 -1.57 -7.13 8.75
CA ARG A 112 -1.32 -7.85 10.00
C ARG A 112 -0.95 -6.93 11.16
N LEU A 113 -0.31 -5.81 10.87
CA LEU A 113 0.01 -4.79 11.89
C LEU A 113 -1.22 -3.99 12.31
N THR A 114 -2.24 -3.94 11.47
CA THR A 114 -3.39 -3.04 11.65
C THR A 114 -4.65 -3.79 12.10
N ALA A 115 -4.87 -4.99 11.56
CA ALA A 115 -6.07 -5.78 11.82
C ALA A 115 -6.10 -6.33 13.23
N PRO A 116 -7.30 -6.66 13.76
CA PRO A 116 -7.38 -7.44 14.99
C PRO A 116 -6.57 -8.72 14.84
N ARG A 117 -5.93 -9.13 15.94
CA ARG A 117 -5.02 -10.28 15.93
C ARG A 117 -5.62 -11.52 15.28
N ARG A 118 -6.90 -11.79 15.56
CA ARG A 118 -7.58 -12.96 15.02
C ARG A 118 -7.64 -12.92 13.48
N LEU A 119 -7.96 -11.75 12.92
CA LEU A 119 -8.02 -11.60 11.47
C LEU A 119 -6.63 -11.66 10.84
N GLY A 120 -5.64 -11.04 11.47
CA GLY A 120 -4.27 -11.08 10.99
C GLY A 120 -3.72 -12.50 10.94
N ALA A 121 -4.09 -13.33 11.92
CA ALA A 121 -3.65 -14.71 11.98
C ALA A 121 -4.24 -15.58 10.86
N MET A 122 -5.34 -15.14 10.24
CA MET A 122 -5.97 -15.86 9.13
C MET A 122 -5.23 -15.66 7.81
N VAL A 123 -4.32 -14.69 7.74
CA VAL A 123 -3.65 -14.32 6.50
C VAL A 123 -2.23 -14.89 6.50
N ARG A 124 -1.90 -15.63 5.45
CA ARG A 124 -0.54 -16.15 5.26
C ARG A 124 0.17 -15.31 4.22
N ILE A 125 1.47 -15.11 4.45
CA ILE A 125 2.31 -14.50 3.43
C ILE A 125 2.53 -15.55 2.36
N THR A 126 2.08 -15.26 1.14
CA THR A 126 2.23 -16.15 0.00
C THR A 126 3.58 -15.94 -0.65
N GLY A 127 3.90 -16.73 -1.65
CA GLY A 127 5.16 -16.60 -2.39
C GLY A 127 6.10 -17.76 -2.16
N HIS A 128 5.60 -18.82 -1.66
CA HIS A 128 6.37 -20.04 -1.44
C HIS A 128 5.53 -21.26 -1.72
#